data_f1dca8818275702db824ba9545085a64
#
_entry.id   f1dca8818275702db824ba9545085a64
#
_cell.length_a   1.000
_cell.length_b   1.000
_cell.length_c   1.000
_cell.angle_alpha   90.00
_cell.angle_beta   90.00
_cell.angle_gamma   90.00
#
_symmetry.space_group_name_H-M   'P 1'
#
loop_
_entity.id
_entity.type
_entity.pdbx_description
1 polymer ?
#
loop_
_entity_poly.entity_id
_entity_poly.type
_entity_poly.pdbx_seq_one_letter_code
_entity_poly.pdbx_strand_id
1 'polypeptide(L)'
;SGILTMFVYVCSFKTTRAKQAAFSLLGIYYVAIPISYIYRIRIMEKGIFIFILVFVCSWIADTFAYFTGVNLGKHKLVPHLSPKKSVEGAIGGILGATIVGVVYGLVLGNYYNERLWPAFAVICVLGSFMSIFGDLAASAIKRNYDVKDYSNLFPGHGGVMDRLDSAMVAAPIVAVAFAFFI
;
A
#
# COMPACT_ATOMS: atom_id res chain seq x y z
N SER A 1 6.28 13.63 -16.67
CA SER A 1 6.19 12.30 -17.30
C SER A 1 4.85 12.06 -17.99
N GLY A 2 3.69 12.36 -17.37
CA GLY A 2 2.38 12.19 -18.01
C GLY A 2 2.19 12.99 -19.30
N ILE A 3 2.66 14.23 -19.33
CA ILE A 3 2.67 15.07 -20.56
C ILE A 3 3.52 14.40 -21.66
N LEU A 4 4.69 13.86 -21.30
CA LEU A 4 5.55 13.15 -22.26
C LEU A 4 4.85 11.91 -22.83
N THR A 5 4.15 11.14 -22.00
CA THR A 5 3.37 9.98 -22.47
C THR A 5 2.29 10.39 -23.46
N MET A 6 1.58 11.48 -23.19
CA MET A 6 0.57 12.03 -24.10
C MET A 6 1.19 12.54 -25.39
N PHE A 7 2.35 13.21 -25.30
CA PHE A 7 3.09 13.65 -26.48
C PHE A 7 3.51 12.48 -27.37
N VAL A 8 4.09 11.43 -26.77
CA VAL A 8 4.47 10.20 -27.49
C VAL A 8 3.24 9.54 -28.12
N TYR A 9 2.11 9.48 -27.40
CA TYR A 9 0.86 8.95 -27.95
C TYR A 9 0.39 9.73 -29.19
N VAL A 10 0.42 11.06 -29.16
CA VAL A 10 0.05 11.89 -30.32
C VAL A 10 0.99 11.66 -31.50
N CYS A 11 2.31 11.63 -31.25
CA CYS A 11 3.30 11.38 -32.32
C CYS A 11 3.19 9.96 -32.92
N SER A 12 2.77 8.97 -32.12
CA SER A 12 2.64 7.57 -32.55
C SER A 12 1.17 7.14 -32.75
N PHE A 13 0.26 8.06 -33.00
CA PHE A 13 -1.18 7.81 -33.09
C PHE A 13 -1.58 6.67 -34.04
N LYS A 14 -0.83 6.49 -35.14
CA LYS A 14 -1.10 5.41 -36.12
C LYS A 14 -0.76 4.02 -35.59
N THR A 15 0.16 3.89 -34.64
CA THR A 15 0.69 2.63 -34.13
C THR A 15 0.24 2.36 -32.68
N THR A 16 -0.02 3.39 -31.91
CA THR A 16 -0.36 3.28 -30.48
C THR A 16 -1.87 3.49 -30.27
N ARG A 17 -2.51 2.52 -29.64
CA ARG A 17 -3.93 2.63 -29.31
C ARG A 17 -4.10 3.44 -28.02
N ALA A 18 -5.21 4.19 -27.89
CA ALA A 18 -5.56 4.96 -26.69
C ALA A 18 -5.51 4.12 -25.39
N LYS A 19 -5.89 2.84 -25.47
CA LYS A 19 -5.80 1.89 -24.37
C LYS A 19 -4.37 1.72 -23.85
N GLN A 20 -3.36 1.66 -24.73
CA GLN A 20 -1.94 1.52 -24.35
C GLN A 20 -1.42 2.79 -23.66
N ALA A 21 -1.80 3.97 -24.16
CA ALA A 21 -1.45 5.24 -23.54
C ALA A 21 -2.09 5.36 -22.13
N ALA A 22 -3.36 4.96 -22.00
CA ALA A 22 -4.05 4.95 -20.70
C ALA A 22 -3.38 4.01 -19.69
N PHE A 23 -2.94 2.81 -20.10
CA PHE A 23 -2.21 1.89 -19.21
C PHE A 23 -0.83 2.42 -18.83
N SER A 24 -0.13 3.10 -19.75
CA SER A 24 1.14 3.75 -19.44
C SER A 24 0.96 4.86 -18.39
N LEU A 25 -0.08 5.67 -18.51
CA LEU A 25 -0.43 6.68 -17.52
C LEU A 25 -0.80 6.03 -16.18
N LEU A 26 -1.63 4.98 -16.18
CA LEU A 26 -1.98 4.24 -14.97
C LEU A 26 -0.73 3.72 -14.26
N GLY A 27 0.24 3.15 -14.99
CA GLY A 27 1.51 2.69 -14.43
C GLY A 27 2.30 3.83 -13.77
N ILE A 28 2.34 5.01 -14.39
CA ILE A 28 3.01 6.18 -13.81
C ILE A 28 2.32 6.60 -12.50
N TYR A 29 0.98 6.71 -12.50
CA TYR A 29 0.24 7.12 -11.32
C TYR A 29 0.25 6.06 -10.22
N TYR A 30 0.13 4.79 -10.57
CA TYR A 30 0.05 3.70 -9.61
C TYR A 30 1.40 3.27 -9.05
N VAL A 31 2.50 3.42 -9.80
CA VAL A 31 3.84 2.97 -9.39
C VAL A 31 4.75 4.14 -9.06
N ALA A 32 4.96 5.08 -10.00
CA ALA A 32 5.99 6.10 -9.85
C ALA A 32 5.65 7.12 -8.75
N ILE A 33 4.37 7.53 -8.64
CA ILE A 33 3.96 8.47 -7.59
C ILE A 33 4.10 7.85 -6.21
N PRO A 34 3.53 6.67 -5.90
CA PRO A 34 3.69 6.04 -4.59
C PRO A 34 5.15 5.78 -4.21
N ILE A 35 5.98 5.29 -5.12
CA ILE A 35 7.41 5.10 -4.86
C ILE A 35 8.09 6.45 -4.53
N SER A 36 7.71 7.54 -5.22
CA SER A 36 8.25 8.86 -4.90
C SER A 36 7.90 9.32 -3.48
N TYR A 37 6.75 8.92 -2.94
CA TYR A 37 6.38 9.18 -1.55
C TYR A 37 7.22 8.39 -0.56
N ILE A 38 7.58 7.15 -0.86
CA ILE A 38 8.53 6.37 -0.04
C ILE A 38 9.87 7.13 0.08
N TYR A 39 10.38 7.64 -1.04
CA TYR A 39 11.59 8.47 -1.03
C TYR A 39 11.39 9.78 -0.24
N ARG A 40 10.28 10.49 -0.46
CA ARG A 40 9.96 11.73 0.26
C ARG A 40 9.90 11.50 1.78
N ILE A 41 9.22 10.45 2.22
CA ILE A 41 9.17 10.07 3.64
C ILE A 41 10.59 9.93 4.17
N ARG A 42 11.49 9.26 3.45
CA ARG A 42 12.85 8.99 3.92
C ARG A 42 13.68 10.24 4.16
N ILE A 43 13.45 11.33 3.42
CA ILE A 43 14.17 12.61 3.54
C ILE A 43 13.48 13.61 4.50
N MET A 44 12.28 13.32 5.00
CA MET A 44 11.60 14.15 6.00
C MET A 44 12.34 14.09 7.34
N GLU A 45 12.13 15.09 8.17
CA GLU A 45 12.55 15.04 9.57
C GLU A 45 11.88 13.84 10.26
N LYS A 46 12.66 13.10 11.05
CA LYS A 46 12.22 11.81 11.63
C LYS A 46 11.81 10.75 10.59
N GLY A 47 12.18 10.91 9.30
CA GLY A 47 11.68 10.11 8.18
C GLY A 47 11.89 8.61 8.29
N ILE A 48 12.97 8.16 8.98
CA ILE A 48 13.21 6.73 9.22
C ILE A 48 12.07 6.09 10.02
N PHE A 49 11.54 6.80 11.02
CA PHE A 49 10.47 6.30 11.87
C PHE A 49 9.12 6.25 11.12
N ILE A 50 8.87 7.25 10.27
CA ILE A 50 7.67 7.29 9.41
C ILE A 50 7.76 6.19 8.35
N PHE A 51 8.96 5.93 7.83
CA PHE A 51 9.20 4.85 6.86
C PHE A 51 8.85 3.48 7.46
N ILE A 52 9.25 3.22 8.72
CA ILE A 52 8.86 2.00 9.44
C ILE A 52 7.33 1.91 9.57
N LEU A 53 6.65 3.02 9.81
CA LEU A 53 5.20 3.05 9.95
C LEU A 53 4.46 2.62 8.67
N VAL A 54 5.02 2.89 7.48
CA VAL A 54 4.47 2.37 6.21
C VAL A 54 4.43 0.84 6.21
N PHE A 55 5.50 0.19 6.70
CA PHE A 55 5.56 -1.27 6.79
C PHE A 55 4.67 -1.82 7.91
N VAL A 56 4.47 -1.09 8.98
CA VAL A 56 3.47 -1.45 10.00
C VAL A 56 2.07 -1.43 9.38
N CYS A 57 1.73 -0.40 8.63
CA CYS A 57 0.43 -0.28 7.96
C CYS A 57 0.19 -1.35 6.87
N SER A 58 1.24 -1.92 6.29
CA SER A 58 1.12 -2.94 5.24
C SER A 58 1.39 -4.35 5.76
N TRP A 59 2.62 -4.68 6.10
CA TRP A 59 3.02 -6.06 6.43
C TRP A 59 2.47 -6.56 7.76
N ILE A 60 2.41 -5.69 8.78
CA ILE A 60 1.79 -6.06 10.05
C ILE A 60 0.28 -6.22 9.87
N ALA A 61 -0.36 -5.31 9.11
CA ALA A 61 -1.78 -5.44 8.78
C ALA A 61 -2.07 -6.75 8.03
N ASP A 62 -1.26 -7.12 7.02
CA ASP A 62 -1.42 -8.36 6.28
C ASP A 62 -1.24 -9.59 7.18
N THR A 63 -0.28 -9.56 8.10
CA THR A 63 -0.03 -10.62 9.05
C THR A 63 -1.23 -10.83 9.98
N PHE A 64 -1.72 -9.76 10.61
CA PHE A 64 -2.90 -9.85 11.48
C PHE A 64 -4.16 -10.19 10.69
N ALA A 65 -4.31 -9.68 9.46
CA ALA A 65 -5.42 -10.04 8.57
C ALA A 65 -5.42 -11.53 8.23
N TYR A 66 -4.25 -12.12 8.00
CA TYR A 66 -4.11 -13.55 7.76
C TYR A 66 -4.53 -14.37 8.98
N PHE A 67 -3.96 -14.08 10.15
CA PHE A 67 -4.29 -14.84 11.37
C PHE A 67 -5.77 -14.69 11.76
N THR A 68 -6.32 -13.50 11.71
CA THR A 68 -7.73 -13.25 12.01
C THR A 68 -8.64 -13.90 10.98
N GLY A 69 -8.27 -13.81 9.70
CA GLY A 69 -9.03 -14.37 8.60
C GLY A 69 -9.07 -15.90 8.62
N VAL A 70 -7.98 -16.57 9.03
CA VAL A 70 -7.94 -18.03 9.17
C VAL A 70 -8.78 -18.50 10.36
N ASN A 71 -8.72 -17.81 11.50
CA ASN A 71 -9.39 -18.25 12.73
C ASN A 71 -10.86 -17.81 12.80
N LEU A 72 -11.19 -16.62 12.32
CA LEU A 72 -12.50 -15.99 12.50
C LEU A 72 -13.23 -15.66 11.18
N GLY A 73 -12.57 -15.83 10.02
CA GLY A 73 -13.10 -15.43 8.72
C GLY A 73 -14.30 -16.25 8.28
N LYS A 74 -15.47 -15.63 8.25
CA LYS A 74 -16.74 -16.23 7.79
C LYS A 74 -17.19 -15.59 6.47
N HIS A 75 -17.01 -14.28 6.32
CA HIS A 75 -17.49 -13.51 5.16
C HIS A 75 -16.33 -13.17 4.24
N LYS A 76 -16.44 -13.57 2.97
CA LYS A 76 -15.41 -13.25 1.96
C LYS A 76 -15.49 -11.76 1.61
N LEU A 77 -14.32 -11.10 1.51
CA LEU A 77 -14.24 -9.67 1.19
C LEU A 77 -14.55 -9.43 -0.30
N VAL A 78 -13.81 -10.08 -1.20
CA VAL A 78 -14.02 -10.01 -2.66
C VAL A 78 -13.76 -11.38 -3.27
N PRO A 79 -14.78 -12.30 -3.33
CA PRO A 79 -14.61 -13.69 -3.73
C PRO A 79 -13.97 -13.89 -5.10
N HIS A 80 -14.37 -13.09 -6.08
CA HIS A 80 -13.90 -13.20 -7.47
C HIS A 80 -12.44 -12.73 -7.65
N LEU A 81 -11.94 -11.86 -6.76
CA LEU A 81 -10.63 -11.26 -6.90
C LEU A 81 -9.59 -11.94 -6.00
N SER A 82 -9.93 -12.09 -4.74
CA SER A 82 -9.09 -12.71 -3.72
C SER A 82 -9.93 -13.62 -2.80
N PRO A 83 -10.10 -14.90 -3.14
CA PRO A 83 -10.97 -15.82 -2.41
C PRO A 83 -10.49 -16.12 -0.99
N LYS A 84 -9.24 -15.80 -0.67
CA LYS A 84 -8.66 -16.04 0.67
C LYS A 84 -8.92 -14.89 1.65
N LYS A 85 -9.21 -13.67 1.17
CA LYS A 85 -9.46 -12.51 2.03
C LYS A 85 -10.86 -12.52 2.62
N SER A 86 -10.97 -12.26 3.92
CA SER A 86 -12.24 -12.12 4.65
C SER A 86 -12.41 -10.72 5.24
N VAL A 87 -13.65 -10.35 5.50
CA VAL A 87 -13.99 -9.06 6.13
C VAL A 87 -13.44 -9.01 7.55
N GLU A 88 -13.58 -10.09 8.30
CA GLU A 88 -13.07 -10.23 9.67
C GLU A 88 -11.54 -10.13 9.68
N GLY A 89 -10.89 -10.72 8.67
CA GLY A 89 -9.46 -10.58 8.47
C GLY A 89 -9.05 -9.13 8.21
N ALA A 90 -9.77 -8.41 7.35
CA ALA A 90 -9.50 -7.01 7.08
C ALA A 90 -9.61 -6.13 8.34
N ILE A 91 -10.68 -6.32 9.13
CA ILE A 91 -10.87 -5.62 10.41
C ILE A 91 -9.74 -5.98 11.38
N GLY A 92 -9.41 -7.25 11.52
CA GLY A 92 -8.32 -7.71 12.39
C GLY A 92 -6.96 -7.17 11.98
N GLY A 93 -6.71 -7.04 10.67
CA GLY A 93 -5.50 -6.41 10.13
C GLY A 93 -5.37 -4.95 10.53
N ILE A 94 -6.45 -4.16 10.34
CA ILE A 94 -6.49 -2.74 10.72
C ILE A 94 -6.28 -2.58 12.23
N LEU A 95 -6.99 -3.35 13.04
CA LEU A 95 -6.86 -3.30 14.50
C LEU A 95 -5.46 -3.68 14.96
N GLY A 96 -4.90 -4.77 14.42
CA GLY A 96 -3.55 -5.22 14.76
C GLY A 96 -2.47 -4.21 14.39
N ALA A 97 -2.53 -3.66 13.18
CA ALA A 97 -1.61 -2.60 12.77
C ALA A 97 -1.75 -1.34 13.64
N THR A 98 -2.98 -0.98 14.02
CA THR A 98 -3.24 0.16 14.90
C THR A 98 -2.65 -0.04 16.29
N ILE A 99 -2.82 -1.22 16.89
CA ILE A 99 -2.23 -1.53 18.19
C ILE A 99 -0.70 -1.43 18.14
N VAL A 100 -0.08 -2.03 17.12
CA VAL A 100 1.38 -1.95 16.94
C VAL A 100 1.82 -0.50 16.71
N GLY A 101 1.08 0.29 15.91
CA GLY A 101 1.34 1.70 15.68
C GLY A 101 1.24 2.54 16.95
N VAL A 102 0.24 2.29 17.79
CA VAL A 102 0.10 2.96 19.10
C VAL A 102 1.29 2.64 20.01
N VAL A 103 1.68 1.38 20.14
CA VAL A 103 2.84 0.97 20.91
C VAL A 103 4.11 1.65 20.39
N TYR A 104 4.29 1.65 19.08
CA TYR A 104 5.41 2.33 18.43
C TYR A 104 5.40 3.84 18.70
N GLY A 105 4.24 4.48 18.62
CA GLY A 105 4.05 5.90 18.94
C GLY A 105 4.30 6.25 20.41
N LEU A 106 3.98 5.33 21.34
CA LEU A 106 4.32 5.49 22.76
C LEU A 106 5.83 5.42 23.00
N VAL A 107 6.50 4.43 22.41
CA VAL A 107 7.96 4.25 22.54
C VAL A 107 8.71 5.47 21.99
N LEU A 108 8.37 5.90 20.77
CA LEU A 108 8.99 7.09 20.17
C LEU A 108 8.61 8.38 20.90
N GLY A 109 7.37 8.49 21.36
CA GLY A 109 6.88 9.65 22.11
C GLY A 109 7.67 9.83 23.41
N ASN A 110 7.98 8.76 24.11
CA ASN A 110 8.85 8.80 25.30
C ASN A 110 10.28 9.23 24.94
N TYR A 111 10.80 8.80 23.79
CA TYR A 111 12.16 9.17 23.35
C TYR A 111 12.26 10.64 22.94
N TYR A 112 11.24 11.18 22.26
CA TYR A 112 11.22 12.56 21.78
C TYR A 112 10.51 13.55 22.74
N ASN A 113 9.95 13.05 23.83
CA ASN A 113 9.11 13.81 24.78
C ASN A 113 7.88 14.46 24.10
N GLU A 114 7.27 13.73 23.16
CA GLU A 114 6.12 14.15 22.35
C GLU A 114 4.99 13.14 22.46
N ARG A 115 3.74 13.57 22.28
CA ARG A 115 2.58 12.66 22.26
C ARG A 115 2.29 12.16 20.84
N LEU A 116 3.08 11.21 20.36
CA LEU A 116 2.97 10.67 18.99
C LEU A 116 1.89 9.58 18.83
N TRP A 117 1.52 8.88 19.87
CA TRP A 117 0.63 7.72 19.80
C TRP A 117 -0.76 8.00 19.20
N PRO A 118 -1.45 9.15 19.43
CA PRO A 118 -2.75 9.40 18.82
C PRO A 118 -2.66 9.59 17.31
N ALA A 119 -1.65 10.32 16.86
CA ALA A 119 -1.37 10.51 15.45
C ALA A 119 -1.05 9.17 14.76
N PHE A 120 -0.19 8.34 15.38
CA PHE A 120 0.17 7.03 14.85
C PHE A 120 -1.03 6.07 14.80
N ALA A 121 -1.96 6.14 15.77
CA ALA A 121 -3.20 5.38 15.72
C ALA A 121 -4.02 5.73 14.47
N VAL A 122 -4.26 7.03 14.23
CA VAL A 122 -5.02 7.49 13.05
C VAL A 122 -4.30 7.13 11.75
N ILE A 123 -2.99 7.36 11.68
CA ILE A 123 -2.16 7.02 10.52
C ILE A 123 -2.25 5.51 10.22
N CYS A 124 -2.17 4.65 11.24
CA CYS A 124 -2.26 3.20 11.06
C CYS A 124 -3.65 2.74 10.62
N VAL A 125 -4.73 3.34 11.12
CA VAL A 125 -6.09 3.03 10.64
C VAL A 125 -6.21 3.38 9.16
N LEU A 126 -5.84 4.60 8.77
CA LEU A 126 -5.94 5.06 7.37
C LEU A 126 -4.98 4.31 6.45
N GLY A 127 -3.73 4.15 6.88
CA GLY A 127 -2.67 3.49 6.11
C GLY A 127 -2.96 2.01 5.87
N SER A 128 -3.40 1.26 6.89
CA SER A 128 -3.74 -0.16 6.74
C SER A 128 -5.03 -0.37 5.95
N PHE A 129 -6.02 0.50 6.09
CA PHE A 129 -7.20 0.47 5.22
C PHE A 129 -6.81 0.62 3.74
N MET A 130 -5.98 1.62 3.42
CA MET A 130 -5.51 1.86 2.06
C MET A 130 -4.54 0.78 1.57
N SER A 131 -3.77 0.16 2.45
CA SER A 131 -2.93 -1.00 2.16
C SER A 131 -3.75 -2.19 1.63
N ILE A 132 -4.85 -2.52 2.32
CA ILE A 132 -5.78 -3.57 1.89
C ILE A 132 -6.34 -3.25 0.49
N PHE A 133 -6.69 -2.00 0.24
CA PHE A 133 -7.18 -1.55 -1.05
C PHE A 133 -6.12 -1.64 -2.14
N GLY A 134 -4.86 -1.31 -1.82
CA GLY A 134 -3.72 -1.41 -2.72
C GLY A 134 -3.47 -2.84 -3.22
N ASP A 135 -3.46 -3.82 -2.30
CA ASP A 135 -3.31 -5.23 -2.67
C ASP A 135 -4.51 -5.74 -3.50
N LEU A 136 -5.74 -5.30 -3.20
CA LEU A 136 -6.90 -5.64 -4.03
C LEU A 136 -6.80 -5.02 -5.43
N ALA A 137 -6.34 -3.78 -5.55
CA ALA A 137 -6.13 -3.12 -6.84
C ALA A 137 -5.05 -3.83 -7.68
N ALA A 138 -3.92 -4.18 -7.06
CA ALA A 138 -2.88 -4.98 -7.71
C ALA A 138 -3.41 -6.34 -8.17
N SER A 139 -4.19 -7.00 -7.32
CA SER A 139 -4.83 -8.27 -7.65
C SER A 139 -5.80 -8.13 -8.82
N ALA A 140 -6.58 -7.05 -8.89
CA ALA A 140 -7.51 -6.77 -10.00
C ALA A 140 -6.76 -6.60 -11.32
N ILE A 141 -5.66 -5.85 -11.32
CA ILE A 141 -4.82 -5.67 -12.51
C ILE A 141 -4.27 -7.04 -12.96
N LYS A 142 -3.72 -7.83 -12.04
CA LYS A 142 -3.18 -9.17 -12.35
C LYS A 142 -4.24 -10.10 -12.97
N ARG A 143 -5.45 -10.14 -12.41
CA ARG A 143 -6.54 -10.99 -12.95
C ARG A 143 -7.04 -10.54 -14.31
N ASN A 144 -7.05 -9.25 -14.61
CA ASN A 144 -7.42 -8.74 -15.93
C ASN A 144 -6.45 -9.17 -17.06
N TYR A 145 -5.24 -9.61 -16.70
CA TYR A 145 -4.22 -10.09 -17.63
C TYR A 145 -3.95 -11.60 -17.47
N ASP A 146 -4.80 -12.31 -16.75
CA ASP A 146 -4.68 -13.76 -16.49
C ASP A 146 -3.32 -14.16 -15.90
N VAL A 147 -2.68 -13.22 -15.16
CA VAL A 147 -1.44 -13.48 -14.43
C VAL A 147 -1.71 -13.55 -12.94
N LYS A 148 -0.86 -14.28 -12.22
CA LYS A 148 -0.90 -14.37 -10.76
C LYS A 148 0.06 -13.38 -10.12
N ASP A 149 1.26 -13.30 -10.63
CA ASP A 149 2.35 -12.46 -10.11
C ASP A 149 2.88 -11.58 -11.25
N TYR A 150 3.38 -10.39 -10.92
CA TYR A 150 3.95 -9.46 -11.91
C TYR A 150 5.27 -9.97 -12.51
N SER A 151 6.04 -10.74 -11.75
CA SER A 151 7.25 -11.39 -12.23
C SER A 151 7.63 -12.60 -11.36
N ASN A 152 8.57 -13.41 -11.84
CA ASN A 152 9.11 -14.57 -11.12
C ASN A 152 10.53 -14.32 -10.63
N LEU A 153 10.86 -13.07 -10.23
CA LEU A 153 12.19 -12.69 -9.78
C LEU A 153 12.62 -13.47 -8.54
N PHE A 154 11.69 -13.68 -7.60
CA PHE A 154 11.92 -14.50 -6.42
C PHE A 154 11.19 -15.84 -6.58
N PRO A 155 11.90 -16.97 -6.75
CA PRO A 155 11.29 -18.28 -6.91
C PRO A 155 10.30 -18.58 -5.77
N GLY A 156 9.05 -18.87 -6.11
CA GLY A 156 7.98 -19.15 -5.16
C GLY A 156 7.39 -17.93 -4.43
N HIS A 157 7.92 -16.71 -4.66
CA HIS A 157 7.51 -15.49 -3.96
C HIS A 157 7.07 -14.34 -4.88
N GLY A 158 7.10 -14.51 -6.19
CA GLY A 158 6.70 -13.47 -7.15
C GLY A 158 7.76 -12.38 -7.36
N GLY A 159 7.35 -11.21 -7.78
CA GLY A 159 8.22 -10.07 -8.05
C GLY A 159 8.32 -9.05 -6.90
N VAL A 160 9.18 -8.06 -7.09
CA VAL A 160 9.32 -6.92 -6.16
C VAL A 160 8.01 -6.16 -6.01
N MET A 161 7.29 -5.95 -7.13
CA MET A 161 6.00 -5.25 -7.15
C MET A 161 4.94 -5.99 -6.32
N ASP A 162 4.95 -7.35 -6.38
CA ASP A 162 4.03 -8.19 -5.60
C ASP A 162 4.27 -8.13 -4.08
N ARG A 163 5.42 -7.60 -3.66
CA ARG A 163 5.78 -7.41 -2.24
C ARG A 163 5.52 -6.03 -1.70
N LEU A 164 5.42 -5.07 -2.60
CA LEU A 164 5.28 -3.66 -2.24
C LEU A 164 3.93 -3.07 -2.65
N ASP A 165 3.05 -3.85 -3.30
CA ASP A 165 1.77 -3.37 -3.81
C ASP A 165 0.89 -2.72 -2.72
N SER A 166 0.83 -3.32 -1.54
CA SER A 166 0.14 -2.77 -0.38
C SER A 166 0.87 -1.57 0.22
N ALA A 167 2.20 -1.68 0.41
CA ALA A 167 3.03 -0.62 0.99
C ALA A 167 3.06 0.64 0.10
N MET A 168 3.06 0.47 -1.22
CA MET A 168 3.06 1.59 -2.16
C MET A 168 1.81 2.46 -2.02
N VAL A 169 0.63 1.87 -1.85
CA VAL A 169 -0.61 2.63 -1.68
C VAL A 169 -0.72 3.21 -0.27
N ALA A 170 -0.17 2.54 0.74
CA ALA A 170 -0.10 3.06 2.10
C ALA A 170 0.82 4.28 2.22
N ALA A 171 1.96 4.32 1.52
CA ALA A 171 2.98 5.35 1.67
C ALA A 171 2.49 6.80 1.45
N PRO A 172 1.76 7.15 0.38
CA PRO A 172 1.20 8.50 0.21
C PRO A 172 0.28 8.91 1.38
N ILE A 173 -0.54 7.97 1.85
CA ILE A 173 -1.49 8.22 2.94
C ILE A 173 -0.75 8.46 4.26
N VAL A 174 0.24 7.63 4.56
CA VAL A 174 1.10 7.79 5.74
C VAL A 174 1.83 9.13 5.69
N ALA A 175 2.40 9.51 4.53
CA ALA A 175 3.11 10.77 4.37
C ALA A 175 2.21 11.98 4.57
N VAL A 176 1.03 12.00 3.95
CA VAL A 176 0.08 13.10 4.05
C VAL A 176 -0.49 13.20 5.47
N ALA A 177 -0.89 12.06 6.05
CA ALA A 177 -1.43 12.03 7.40
C ALA A 177 -0.37 12.46 8.43
N PHE A 178 0.89 12.03 8.27
CA PHE A 178 1.97 12.48 9.13
C PHE A 178 2.17 14.00 9.05
N ALA A 179 2.25 14.56 7.85
CA ALA A 179 2.41 16.00 7.65
C ALA A 179 1.23 16.85 8.16
N PHE A 180 0.05 16.21 8.35
CA PHE A 180 -1.14 16.89 8.87
C PHE A 180 -1.22 16.84 10.40
N PHE A 181 -0.76 15.77 11.03
CA PHE A 181 -0.91 15.56 12.48
C PHE A 181 0.34 15.86 13.30
N ILE A 182 1.49 15.99 12.65
CA ILE A 182 2.80 16.20 13.30
C ILE A 182 3.59 17.28 12.57
#